data_c2a159cc3b26b87a9533649ef3729557
#
_entry.id   c2a159cc3b26b87a9533649ef3729557
#
_cell.length_a   1.000
_cell.length_b   1.000
_cell.length_c   1.000
_cell.angle_alpha   90.00
_cell.angle_beta   90.00
_cell.angle_gamma   90.00
#
_symmetry.space_group_name_H-M   'P 1'
#
loop_
_entity.id
_entity.type
_entity.pdbx_description
1 polymer ?
#
loop_
_entity_poly.entity_id
_entity_poly.type
_entity_poly.pdbx_seq_one_letter_code
_entity_poly.pdbx_strand_id
1 'polypeptide(L)'
;MAARVSDWYFMNGTSVEKAAEQIQEIRALAAAHGRDPHEIRFGLNGFVICRDAEEEAHATLREIIANADHEAVEGFASQVKHAGQATAEKQGMWAESTFEDLVQYNDGFKTRLIGTPEHIATRIAAYEAVGVDLVLCGFLHYTDDLTDFGRRVIPLVRDLPSQRPAPTEAGEALSA
;
A
#
# COMPACT_ATOMS: atom_id res chain seq x y z
N MET A 1 10.27 13.67 10.13
CA MET A 1 11.25 12.79 10.80
C MET A 1 11.72 11.67 9.88
N ALA A 2 10.84 10.89 9.28
CA ALA A 2 11.19 9.76 8.40
C ALA A 2 12.23 10.13 7.32
N ALA A 3 12.01 11.21 6.57
CA ALA A 3 12.91 11.70 5.53
C ALA A 3 14.38 11.94 6.00
N ARG A 4 14.61 12.09 7.30
CA ARG A 4 15.95 12.35 7.85
C ARG A 4 16.70 11.10 8.31
N VAL A 5 15.96 10.06 8.76
CA VAL A 5 16.58 8.96 9.51
C VAL A 5 16.10 7.57 9.14
N SER A 6 15.04 7.43 8.33
CA SER A 6 14.50 6.11 8.01
C SER A 6 15.16 5.51 6.78
N ASP A 7 15.50 4.21 6.83
CA ASP A 7 15.88 3.40 5.67
C ASP A 7 14.66 2.84 4.96
N TRP A 8 13.60 2.58 5.74
CA TRP A 8 12.31 2.15 5.25
C TRP A 8 11.20 3.07 5.75
N TYR A 9 10.28 3.43 4.85
CA TYR A 9 9.04 4.09 5.19
C TYR A 9 7.87 3.18 4.82
N PHE A 10 7.11 2.74 5.84
CA PHE A 10 6.00 1.82 5.65
C PHE A 10 4.67 2.58 5.76
N MET A 11 3.82 2.41 4.73
CA MET A 11 2.53 3.07 4.59
C MET A 11 1.39 2.10 4.88
N ASN A 12 0.27 2.62 5.34
CA ASN A 12 -1.00 1.89 5.28
C ASN A 12 -1.39 1.61 3.81
N GLY A 13 -2.36 0.73 3.62
CA GLY A 13 -2.95 0.51 2.31
C GLY A 13 -3.52 1.82 1.73
N THR A 14 -3.23 2.10 0.48
CA THR A 14 -3.70 3.30 -0.21
C THR A 14 -3.77 3.06 -1.72
N SER A 15 -4.30 4.01 -2.51
CA SER A 15 -4.28 3.91 -3.96
C SER A 15 -2.87 4.13 -4.53
N VAL A 16 -2.64 3.73 -5.78
CA VAL A 16 -1.35 3.93 -6.48
C VAL A 16 -1.00 5.42 -6.55
N GLU A 17 -2.00 6.27 -6.84
CA GLU A 17 -1.85 7.71 -6.97
C GLU A 17 -1.43 8.35 -5.64
N LYS A 18 -2.11 8.00 -4.55
CA LYS A 18 -1.76 8.49 -3.20
C LYS A 18 -0.41 7.97 -2.72
N ALA A 19 -0.06 6.73 -3.06
CA ALA A 19 1.28 6.20 -2.77
C ALA A 19 2.36 7.00 -3.51
N ALA A 20 2.13 7.32 -4.80
CA ALA A 20 3.04 8.14 -5.59
C ALA A 20 3.24 9.53 -4.98
N GLU A 21 2.16 10.22 -4.60
CA GLU A 21 2.21 11.53 -3.95
C GLU A 21 3.03 11.49 -2.66
N GLN A 22 2.76 10.52 -1.79
CA GLN A 22 3.45 10.39 -0.51
C GLN A 22 4.94 10.05 -0.67
N ILE A 23 5.28 9.17 -1.63
CA ILE A 23 6.67 8.85 -1.96
C ILE A 23 7.41 10.09 -2.46
N GLN A 24 6.80 10.86 -3.36
CA GLN A 24 7.39 12.09 -3.89
C GLN A 24 7.63 13.14 -2.78
N GLU A 25 6.65 13.32 -1.90
CA GLU A 25 6.78 14.25 -0.76
C GLU A 25 7.94 13.86 0.15
N ILE A 26 8.03 12.59 0.54
CA ILE A 26 9.10 12.12 1.44
C ILE A 26 10.47 12.23 0.77
N ARG A 27 10.57 11.92 -0.51
CA ARG A 27 11.80 12.08 -1.29
C ARG A 27 12.23 13.55 -1.39
N ALA A 28 11.29 14.46 -1.63
CA ALA A 28 11.57 15.90 -1.66
C ALA A 28 12.05 16.40 -0.30
N LEU A 29 11.44 15.95 0.79
CA LEU A 29 11.88 16.28 2.14
C LEU A 29 13.28 15.70 2.47
N ALA A 30 13.60 14.49 1.99
CA ALA A 30 14.94 13.91 2.17
C ALA A 30 16.01 14.76 1.47
N ALA A 31 15.76 15.13 0.20
CA ALA A 31 16.64 16.01 -0.56
C ALA A 31 16.83 17.38 0.12
N ALA A 32 15.76 17.98 0.65
CA ALA A 32 15.82 19.24 1.39
C ALA A 32 16.67 19.15 2.68
N HIS A 33 16.83 17.94 3.22
CA HIS A 33 17.71 17.66 4.36
C HIS A 33 19.13 17.20 3.96
N GLY A 34 19.47 17.25 2.66
CA GLY A 34 20.79 16.86 2.16
C GLY A 34 21.02 15.34 2.12
N ARG A 35 19.94 14.55 2.16
CA ARG A 35 20.01 13.09 2.06
C ARG A 35 19.61 12.64 0.66
N ASP A 36 20.27 11.60 0.14
CA ASP A 36 19.84 10.98 -1.12
C ASP A 36 18.40 10.43 -0.99
N PRO A 37 17.44 10.96 -1.76
CA PRO A 37 16.05 10.50 -1.71
C PRO A 37 15.87 9.04 -2.13
N HIS A 38 16.84 8.43 -2.81
CA HIS A 38 16.78 7.04 -3.26
C HIS A 38 17.26 6.03 -2.21
N GLU A 39 17.87 6.48 -1.11
CA GLU A 39 18.21 5.63 0.03
C GLU A 39 16.97 5.12 0.79
N ILE A 40 15.85 5.86 0.70
CA ILE A 40 14.62 5.49 1.40
C ILE A 40 13.82 4.51 0.54
N ARG A 41 13.57 3.33 1.10
CA ARG A 41 12.69 2.32 0.52
C ARG A 41 11.27 2.45 1.06
N PHE A 42 10.28 2.11 0.23
CA PHE A 42 8.88 2.28 0.55
C PHE A 42 8.16 0.93 0.57
N GLY A 43 7.48 0.66 1.68
CA GLY A 43 6.59 -0.48 1.82
C GLY A 43 5.16 -0.03 2.05
N LEU A 44 4.19 -0.87 1.70
CA LEU A 44 2.79 -0.64 2.03
C LEU A 44 2.08 -1.93 2.42
N ASN A 45 1.00 -1.77 3.21
CA ASN A 45 0.11 -2.86 3.56
C ASN A 45 -0.91 -3.09 2.46
N GLY A 46 -1.13 -4.34 2.07
CA GLY A 46 -2.17 -4.74 1.14
C GLY A 46 -2.96 -5.94 1.64
N PHE A 47 -4.23 -6.04 1.29
CA PHE A 47 -5.03 -7.22 1.56
C PHE A 47 -5.44 -7.86 0.23
N VAL A 48 -5.12 -9.15 0.09
CA VAL A 48 -5.28 -9.88 -1.18
C VAL A 48 -6.52 -10.76 -1.12
N ILE A 49 -7.37 -10.62 -2.14
CA ILE A 49 -8.48 -11.54 -2.41
C ILE A 49 -8.35 -11.99 -3.87
N CYS A 50 -7.72 -13.15 -4.07
CA CYS A 50 -7.48 -13.73 -5.39
C CYS A 50 -8.53 -14.80 -5.68
N ARG A 51 -9.26 -14.68 -6.79
CA ARG A 51 -10.29 -15.65 -7.23
C ARG A 51 -10.18 -15.87 -8.74
N ASP A 52 -10.94 -16.83 -9.27
CA ASP A 52 -10.91 -17.13 -10.70
C ASP A 52 -11.63 -16.06 -11.54
N ALA A 53 -12.57 -15.34 -10.94
CA ALA A 53 -13.30 -14.26 -11.57
C ALA A 53 -13.34 -13.01 -10.68
N GLU A 54 -13.35 -11.84 -11.31
CA GLU A 54 -13.46 -10.54 -10.62
C GLU A 54 -14.70 -10.50 -9.70
N GLU A 55 -15.84 -10.99 -10.19
CA GLU A 55 -17.08 -10.97 -9.43
C GLU A 55 -17.02 -11.85 -8.17
N GLU A 56 -16.31 -12.98 -8.22
CA GLU A 56 -16.10 -13.84 -7.05
C GLU A 56 -15.23 -13.17 -6.00
N ALA A 57 -14.17 -12.49 -6.43
CA ALA A 57 -13.30 -11.73 -5.53
C ALA A 57 -14.06 -10.59 -4.84
N HIS A 58 -14.86 -9.84 -5.60
CA HIS A 58 -15.70 -8.79 -5.06
C HIS A 58 -16.85 -9.31 -4.20
N ALA A 59 -17.41 -10.48 -4.51
CA ALA A 59 -18.40 -11.14 -3.65
C ALA A 59 -17.79 -11.52 -2.29
N THR A 60 -16.57 -12.08 -2.30
CA THR A 60 -15.81 -12.36 -1.07
C THR A 60 -15.58 -11.08 -0.24
N LEU A 61 -15.19 -9.97 -0.87
CA LEU A 61 -15.02 -8.69 -0.17
C LEU A 61 -16.34 -8.22 0.48
N ARG A 62 -17.44 -8.27 -0.26
CA ARG A 62 -18.77 -7.91 0.28
C ARG A 62 -19.16 -8.78 1.46
N GLU A 63 -18.86 -10.08 1.40
CA GLU A 63 -19.12 -11.02 2.50
C GLU A 63 -18.29 -10.66 3.75
N ILE A 64 -17.00 -10.36 3.60
CA ILE A 64 -16.14 -9.92 4.70
C ILE A 64 -16.72 -8.68 5.36
N ILE A 65 -17.11 -7.67 4.56
CA ILE A 65 -17.67 -6.41 5.08
C ILE A 65 -19.01 -6.66 5.76
N ALA A 66 -19.88 -7.46 5.18
CA ALA A 66 -21.21 -7.78 5.74
C ALA A 66 -21.17 -8.55 7.07
N ASN A 67 -20.09 -9.32 7.30
CA ASN A 67 -19.88 -10.08 8.53
C ASN A 67 -18.91 -9.38 9.52
N ALA A 68 -18.53 -8.12 9.26
CA ALA A 68 -17.67 -7.38 10.15
C ALA A 68 -18.36 -7.09 11.49
N ASP A 69 -17.58 -7.10 12.56
CA ASP A 69 -18.03 -6.63 13.86
C ASP A 69 -18.14 -5.10 13.85
N HIS A 70 -19.36 -4.60 13.66
CA HIS A 70 -19.65 -3.16 13.57
C HIS A 70 -19.20 -2.39 14.80
N GLU A 71 -19.42 -2.93 16.01
CA GLU A 71 -19.04 -2.27 17.26
C GLU A 71 -17.50 -2.14 17.35
N ALA A 72 -16.76 -3.19 16.98
CA ALA A 72 -15.31 -3.17 16.97
C ALA A 72 -14.75 -2.18 15.94
N VAL A 73 -15.29 -2.17 14.71
CA VAL A 73 -14.86 -1.25 13.65
C VAL A 73 -15.17 0.20 14.01
N GLU A 74 -16.36 0.51 14.52
CA GLU A 74 -16.74 1.85 14.95
C GLU A 74 -15.91 2.31 16.17
N GLY A 75 -15.64 1.41 17.11
CA GLY A 75 -14.77 1.67 18.26
C GLY A 75 -13.35 2.05 17.81
N PHE A 76 -12.77 1.30 16.87
CA PHE A 76 -11.49 1.63 16.27
C PHE A 76 -11.52 2.97 15.52
N ALA A 77 -12.54 3.20 14.68
CA ALA A 77 -12.73 4.46 13.96
C ALA A 77 -12.76 5.67 14.89
N SER A 78 -13.47 5.56 16.00
CA SER A 78 -13.54 6.62 17.01
C SER A 78 -12.16 6.92 17.63
N GLN A 79 -11.41 5.87 18.00
CA GLN A 79 -10.08 6.01 18.59
C GLN A 79 -9.08 6.66 17.63
N VAL A 80 -9.03 6.22 16.35
CA VAL A 80 -8.08 6.76 15.38
C VAL A 80 -8.40 8.19 14.97
N LYS A 81 -9.69 8.56 14.91
CA LYS A 81 -10.12 9.96 14.70
C LYS A 81 -9.69 10.86 15.88
N HIS A 82 -9.84 10.37 17.10
CA HIS A 82 -9.41 11.10 18.30
C HIS A 82 -7.89 11.29 18.33
N ALA A 83 -7.13 10.24 18.03
CA ALA A 83 -5.68 10.31 17.94
C ALA A 83 -5.21 11.27 16.81
N GLY A 84 -5.90 11.27 15.68
CA GLY A 84 -5.62 12.18 14.56
C GLY A 84 -5.78 13.65 14.92
N GLN A 85 -6.72 14.01 15.81
CA GLN A 85 -6.91 15.38 16.28
C GLN A 85 -5.73 15.93 17.08
N ALA A 86 -4.88 15.05 17.62
CA ALA A 86 -3.67 15.42 18.34
C ALA A 86 -2.47 15.72 17.43
N THR A 87 -2.57 15.46 16.12
CA THR A 87 -1.53 15.81 15.15
C THR A 87 -1.57 17.29 14.79
N ALA A 88 -0.44 17.84 14.30
CA ALA A 88 -0.33 19.24 13.93
C ALA A 88 -1.33 19.64 12.82
N GLU A 89 -1.56 18.75 11.86
CA GLU A 89 -2.52 18.93 10.77
C GLU A 89 -3.97 18.59 11.19
N LYS A 90 -4.19 18.12 12.41
CA LYS A 90 -5.49 17.62 12.92
C LYS A 90 -6.10 16.52 12.02
N GLN A 91 -5.27 15.83 11.28
CA GLN A 91 -5.62 14.70 10.44
C GLN A 91 -4.79 13.50 10.85
N GLY A 92 -5.45 12.38 11.05
CA GLY A 92 -4.79 11.11 11.29
C GLY A 92 -4.64 10.32 10.00
N MET A 93 -3.80 9.29 10.05
CA MET A 93 -3.55 8.35 8.95
C MET A 93 -4.84 7.73 8.36
N TRP A 94 -5.91 7.64 9.15
CA TRP A 94 -7.22 7.09 8.76
C TRP A 94 -8.32 8.16 8.62
N ALA A 95 -7.96 9.44 8.50
CA ALA A 95 -8.94 10.53 8.47
C ALA A 95 -9.99 10.38 7.35
N GLU A 96 -9.57 9.84 6.22
CA GLU A 96 -10.40 9.62 5.02
C GLU A 96 -10.88 8.16 4.88
N SER A 97 -10.65 7.30 5.87
CA SER A 97 -11.05 5.90 5.80
C SER A 97 -12.54 5.76 6.09
N THR A 98 -13.22 5.00 5.22
CA THR A 98 -14.61 4.62 5.39
C THR A 98 -14.73 3.46 6.38
N PHE A 99 -15.96 3.09 6.75
CA PHE A 99 -16.21 1.88 7.54
C PHE A 99 -15.63 0.65 6.85
N GLU A 100 -15.87 0.49 5.56
CA GLU A 100 -15.39 -0.65 4.76
C GLU A 100 -13.87 -0.73 4.74
N ASP A 101 -13.17 0.41 4.61
CA ASP A 101 -11.71 0.45 4.67
C ASP A 101 -11.18 -0.01 6.03
N LEU A 102 -11.89 0.33 7.11
CA LEU A 102 -11.48 0.04 8.50
C LEU A 102 -11.81 -1.39 8.96
N VAL A 103 -12.61 -2.14 8.21
CA VAL A 103 -12.80 -3.59 8.45
C VAL A 103 -11.45 -4.31 8.40
N GLN A 104 -10.54 -3.86 7.54
CA GLN A 104 -9.14 -4.26 7.57
C GLN A 104 -8.31 -3.07 8.10
N TYR A 105 -7.95 -3.09 9.37
CA TYR A 105 -7.42 -1.97 10.18
C TYR A 105 -6.25 -1.17 9.58
N ASN A 106 -5.51 -1.72 8.65
CA ASN A 106 -4.41 -1.04 7.97
C ASN A 106 -4.76 -0.58 6.56
N ASP A 107 -6.04 -0.36 6.27
CA ASP A 107 -6.54 0.11 4.98
C ASP A 107 -6.15 -0.79 3.78
N GLY A 108 -5.86 -2.06 4.03
CA GLY A 108 -5.35 -2.97 3.00
C GLY A 108 -6.28 -3.11 1.79
N PHE A 109 -7.60 -2.96 1.97
CA PHE A 109 -8.58 -3.00 0.87
C PHE A 109 -8.43 -1.84 -0.12
N LYS A 110 -7.89 -0.69 0.31
CA LYS A 110 -7.64 0.46 -0.57
C LYS A 110 -6.64 0.16 -1.67
N THR A 111 -5.79 -0.86 -1.48
CA THR A 111 -4.81 -1.26 -2.51
C THR A 111 -5.47 -1.87 -3.73
N ARG A 112 -6.71 -2.38 -3.59
CA ARG A 112 -7.43 -3.08 -4.65
C ARG A 112 -6.67 -4.30 -5.20
N LEU A 113 -5.94 -5.02 -4.34
CA LEU A 113 -5.37 -6.33 -4.66
C LEU A 113 -6.46 -7.41 -4.57
N ILE A 114 -7.57 -7.16 -5.27
CA ILE A 114 -8.83 -7.91 -5.21
C ILE A 114 -9.26 -8.17 -6.65
N GLY A 115 -9.29 -9.44 -7.05
CA GLY A 115 -9.63 -9.81 -8.44
C GLY A 115 -8.98 -11.10 -8.89
N THR A 116 -8.76 -11.21 -10.20
CA THR A 116 -8.04 -12.33 -10.80
C THR A 116 -6.52 -12.23 -10.57
N PRO A 117 -5.76 -13.30 -10.76
CA PRO A 117 -4.30 -13.27 -10.67
C PRO A 117 -3.67 -12.20 -11.56
N GLU A 118 -4.16 -12.02 -12.78
CA GLU A 118 -3.68 -11.04 -13.75
C GLU A 118 -3.96 -9.61 -13.30
N HIS A 119 -5.16 -9.37 -12.76
CA HIS A 119 -5.51 -8.08 -12.17
C HIS A 119 -4.56 -7.72 -11.03
N ILE A 120 -4.37 -8.65 -10.09
CA ILE A 120 -3.52 -8.44 -8.93
C ILE A 120 -2.06 -8.21 -9.35
N ALA A 121 -1.54 -9.00 -10.29
CA ALA A 121 -0.19 -8.84 -10.80
C ALA A 121 0.02 -7.46 -11.45
N THR A 122 -0.92 -7.03 -12.28
CA THR A 122 -0.91 -5.69 -12.90
C THR A 122 -0.94 -4.58 -11.85
N ARG A 123 -1.71 -4.78 -10.79
CA ARG A 123 -1.83 -3.82 -9.70
C ARG A 123 -0.53 -3.71 -8.89
N ILE A 124 0.15 -4.84 -8.63
CA ILE A 124 1.47 -4.86 -7.98
C ILE A 124 2.51 -4.13 -8.85
N ALA A 125 2.53 -4.38 -10.16
CA ALA A 125 3.42 -3.68 -11.09
C ALA A 125 3.18 -2.16 -11.09
N ALA A 126 1.92 -1.72 -10.98
CA ALA A 126 1.60 -0.30 -10.87
C ALA A 126 2.17 0.34 -9.60
N TYR A 127 2.17 -0.37 -8.46
CA TYR A 127 2.84 0.09 -7.23
C TYR A 127 4.37 0.15 -7.40
N GLU A 128 4.97 -0.85 -8.04
CA GLU A 128 6.40 -0.82 -8.35
C GLU A 128 6.77 0.40 -9.20
N ALA A 129 5.97 0.71 -10.22
CA ALA A 129 6.18 1.84 -11.13
C ALA A 129 6.26 3.18 -10.41
N VAL A 130 5.51 3.38 -9.32
CA VAL A 130 5.52 4.62 -8.54
C VAL A 130 6.56 4.62 -7.41
N GLY A 131 7.30 3.52 -7.24
CA GLY A 131 8.45 3.45 -6.33
C GLY A 131 8.20 2.68 -5.03
N VAL A 132 7.16 1.87 -4.96
CA VAL A 132 6.97 0.91 -3.85
C VAL A 132 7.95 -0.26 -4.03
N ASP A 133 8.67 -0.59 -2.97
CA ASP A 133 9.67 -1.66 -2.92
C ASP A 133 9.13 -2.95 -2.30
N LEU A 134 8.11 -2.84 -1.47
CA LEU A 134 7.55 -3.95 -0.70
C LEU A 134 6.04 -3.82 -0.56
N VAL A 135 5.32 -4.90 -0.82
CA VAL A 135 3.91 -5.05 -0.42
C VAL A 135 3.81 -6.13 0.63
N LEU A 136 3.36 -5.76 1.84
CA LEU A 136 3.02 -6.71 2.89
C LEU A 136 1.59 -7.21 2.66
N CYS A 137 1.45 -8.45 2.21
CA CYS A 137 0.17 -9.04 1.85
C CYS A 137 -0.50 -9.73 3.04
N GLY A 138 -1.72 -9.29 3.40
CA GLY A 138 -2.64 -10.01 4.26
C GLY A 138 -3.60 -10.88 3.44
N PHE A 139 -4.09 -11.99 4.04
CA PHE A 139 -5.00 -12.95 3.40
C PHE A 139 -6.10 -13.36 4.39
N LEU A 140 -7.28 -13.72 3.88
CA LEU A 140 -8.39 -14.19 4.71
C LEU A 140 -8.12 -15.63 5.22
N HIS A 141 -7.83 -16.55 4.31
CA HIS A 141 -7.45 -17.94 4.61
C HIS A 141 -5.97 -18.10 4.40
N TYR A 142 -5.18 -17.80 5.42
CA TYR A 142 -3.75 -17.56 5.30
C TYR A 142 -3.00 -18.65 4.52
N THR A 143 -3.18 -19.91 4.88
CA THR A 143 -2.43 -21.02 4.25
C THR A 143 -2.84 -21.23 2.79
N ASP A 144 -4.13 -21.24 2.52
CA ASP A 144 -4.67 -21.57 1.18
C ASP A 144 -4.48 -20.39 0.23
N ASP A 145 -4.89 -19.18 0.65
CA ASP A 145 -4.77 -17.98 -0.17
C ASP A 145 -3.29 -17.62 -0.44
N LEU A 146 -2.38 -17.80 0.54
CA LEU A 146 -0.95 -17.57 0.36
C LEU A 146 -0.34 -18.57 -0.64
N THR A 147 -0.74 -19.84 -0.54
CA THR A 147 -0.29 -20.88 -1.47
C THR A 147 -0.76 -20.58 -2.90
N ASP A 148 -2.02 -20.20 -3.05
CA ASP A 148 -2.60 -19.82 -4.34
C ASP A 148 -1.94 -18.58 -4.93
N PHE A 149 -1.75 -17.54 -4.13
CA PHE A 149 -1.01 -16.33 -4.51
C PHE A 149 0.41 -16.66 -5.00
N GLY A 150 1.13 -17.51 -4.27
CA GLY A 150 2.48 -17.94 -4.64
C GLY A 150 2.54 -18.68 -5.98
N ARG A 151 1.52 -19.48 -6.29
CA ARG A 151 1.44 -20.28 -7.53
C ARG A 151 0.92 -19.50 -8.73
N ARG A 152 -0.01 -18.58 -8.53
CA ARG A 152 -0.76 -17.94 -9.61
C ARG A 152 -0.38 -16.49 -9.85
N VAL A 153 -0.06 -15.73 -8.79
CA VAL A 153 0.22 -14.29 -8.91
C VAL A 153 1.72 -14.02 -9.04
N ILE A 154 2.56 -14.63 -8.18
CA ILE A 154 4.00 -14.36 -8.19
C ILE A 154 4.67 -14.62 -9.54
N PRO A 155 4.38 -15.71 -10.27
CA PRO A 155 4.94 -15.91 -11.61
C PRO A 155 4.56 -14.78 -12.57
N LEU A 156 3.30 -14.35 -12.56
CA LEU A 156 2.83 -13.26 -13.42
C LEU A 156 3.55 -11.95 -13.11
N VAL A 157 3.73 -11.61 -11.83
CA VAL A 157 4.48 -10.41 -11.43
C VAL A 157 5.92 -10.45 -11.94
N ARG A 158 6.57 -11.62 -11.88
CA ARG A 158 7.97 -11.80 -12.36
C ARG A 158 8.10 -11.70 -13.87
N ASP A 159 7.06 -12.09 -14.60
CA ASP A 159 7.04 -12.05 -16.07
C ASP A 159 6.70 -10.65 -16.62
N LEU A 160 6.14 -9.76 -15.80
CA LEU A 160 5.91 -8.38 -16.19
C LEU A 160 7.24 -7.61 -16.24
N PRO A 161 7.46 -6.80 -17.30
CA PRO A 161 8.62 -5.93 -17.34
C PRO A 161 8.55 -4.92 -16.20
N SER A 162 9.66 -4.71 -15.48
CA SER A 162 9.72 -3.67 -14.46
C SER A 162 9.39 -2.31 -15.08
N GLN A 163 8.42 -1.62 -14.51
CA GLN A 163 8.00 -0.29 -14.94
C GLN A 163 8.64 0.82 -14.09
N ARG A 164 9.56 0.45 -13.21
CA ARG A 164 10.27 1.42 -12.38
C ARG A 164 11.11 2.34 -13.27
N PRO A 165 10.99 3.67 -13.15
CA PRO A 165 11.88 4.59 -13.83
C PRO A 165 13.33 4.26 -13.45
N ALA A 166 14.23 4.21 -14.45
CA ALA A 166 15.65 4.09 -14.16
C ALA A 166 16.08 5.23 -13.22
N PRO A 167 17.01 4.99 -12.27
CA PRO A 167 17.55 6.07 -11.45
C PRO A 167 18.06 7.16 -12.40
N THR A 168 17.51 8.36 -12.30
CA THR A 168 18.01 9.50 -13.05
C THR A 168 19.45 9.73 -12.55
N GLU A 169 20.44 9.64 -13.42
CA GLU A 169 21.81 9.99 -13.12
C GLU A 169 21.90 11.49 -12.78
N ALA A 170 21.48 11.84 -11.58
CA ALA A 170 21.63 13.16 -10.99
C ALA A 170 22.92 13.18 -10.15
N GLY A 171 24.07 13.08 -10.83
CA GLY A 171 25.37 12.95 -10.15
C GLY A 171 26.57 13.56 -10.85
N GLU A 172 26.42 14.18 -12.03
CA GLU A 172 27.58 14.75 -12.74
C GLU A 172 27.68 16.29 -12.79
N ALA A 173 26.93 17.04 -12.01
CA ALA A 173 26.91 18.50 -12.09
C ALA A 173 27.40 19.23 -10.81
N LEU A 174 28.24 18.59 -9.98
CA LEU A 174 28.85 19.25 -8.80
C LEU A 174 30.34 18.94 -8.66
N SER A 175 31.09 18.95 -9.75
CA SER A 175 32.58 19.03 -9.74
C SER A 175 33.07 19.85 -10.93
N ALA A 176 32.92 21.14 -10.85
CA ALA A 176 33.67 22.14 -11.61
C ALA A 176 33.81 23.42 -10.78
#